data_2b8241a0c581b95df1fa1896dd8c219c
#
_entry.id   2b8241a0c581b95df1fa1896dd8c219c
#
_cell.length_a   1.000
_cell.length_b   1.000
_cell.length_c   1.000
_cell.angle_alpha   90.00
_cell.angle_beta   90.00
_cell.angle_gamma   90.00
#
_symmetry.space_group_name_H-M   'P 1'
#
loop_
_entity.id
_entity.type
_entity.pdbx_description
1 polymer ?
#
loop_
_entity_poly.entity_id
_entity_poly.type
_entity_poly.pdbx_seq_one_letter_code
_entity_poly.pdbx_strand_id
1 'polypeptide(L)'
;MSFPALLIRFAGMLALAFLASCGNSVSIDPARRGEASKIRIERQVARPEKLMYTDAGAAAASMPLAITGGLVGGLAGGAIADGMNADNRNELERMIAGTVGDAGKPLREAMATALKRKKFTTITEAGARSILTLEYKKLGLMPLTTFSGEMQITMEVEATLTANDGTVLWRTSYSSDPHNDQLAVRTMDEYRAQTALFGKDLEATCAWVSDILADYLKWEVVVEE
;
A
#
# COMPACT_ATOMS: atom_id res chain seq x y z
N MET A 1 6.86 18.98 -46.22
CA MET A 1 6.36 18.58 -44.89
C MET A 1 7.00 19.46 -43.83
N SER A 2 6.22 20.30 -43.15
CA SER A 2 6.75 21.34 -42.26
C SER A 2 7.14 20.73 -40.90
N PHE A 3 8.33 21.07 -40.44
CA PHE A 3 8.95 20.65 -39.17
C PHE A 3 8.06 20.79 -37.92
N PRO A 4 7.12 21.75 -37.78
CA PRO A 4 6.30 21.87 -36.59
C PRO A 4 5.26 20.74 -36.41
N ALA A 5 4.78 20.11 -37.48
CA ALA A 5 3.77 19.05 -37.41
C ALA A 5 4.34 17.73 -36.85
N LEU A 6 5.65 17.50 -37.00
CA LEU A 6 6.33 16.32 -36.47
C LEU A 6 6.55 16.44 -34.94
N LEU A 7 6.88 17.64 -34.45
CA LEU A 7 7.10 17.90 -33.03
C LEU A 7 5.84 17.73 -32.18
N ILE A 8 4.68 18.15 -32.69
CA ILE A 8 3.39 18.03 -31.99
C ILE A 8 2.98 16.54 -31.87
N ARG A 9 3.27 15.73 -32.90
CA ARG A 9 3.00 14.29 -32.84
C ARG A 9 3.90 13.53 -31.86
N PHE A 10 5.16 13.94 -31.74
CA PHE A 10 6.10 13.37 -30.77
C PHE A 10 5.75 13.74 -29.32
N ALA A 11 5.35 15.00 -29.08
CA ALA A 11 4.92 15.45 -27.77
C ALA A 11 3.63 14.73 -27.30
N GLY A 12 2.69 14.50 -28.23
CA GLY A 12 1.46 13.74 -27.92
C GLY A 12 1.72 12.26 -27.61
N MET A 13 2.68 11.61 -28.32
CA MET A 13 3.07 10.22 -28.03
C MET A 13 3.84 10.10 -26.70
N LEU A 14 4.66 11.07 -26.37
CA LEU A 14 5.40 11.08 -25.08
C LEU A 14 4.42 11.26 -23.90
N ALA A 15 3.40 12.13 -24.05
CA ALA A 15 2.38 12.33 -23.02
C ALA A 15 1.52 11.06 -22.78
N LEU A 16 1.19 10.33 -23.86
CA LEU A 16 0.48 9.04 -23.76
C LEU A 16 1.34 7.94 -23.12
N ALA A 17 2.66 7.94 -23.32
CA ALA A 17 3.58 6.99 -22.69
C ALA A 17 3.74 7.25 -21.18
N PHE A 18 3.64 8.50 -20.71
CA PHE A 18 3.65 8.84 -19.30
C PHE A 18 2.36 8.43 -18.58
N LEU A 19 1.21 8.42 -19.28
CA LEU A 19 -0.06 7.95 -18.71
C LEU A 19 -0.12 6.42 -18.57
N ALA A 20 0.67 5.67 -19.34
CA ALA A 20 0.76 4.21 -19.23
C ALA A 20 1.67 3.73 -18.07
N SER A 21 2.43 4.63 -17.44
CA SER A 21 3.34 4.31 -16.32
C SER A 21 2.71 4.52 -14.94
N CYS A 22 1.55 5.17 -14.84
CA CYS A 22 0.76 5.23 -13.60
C CYS A 22 -0.08 3.97 -13.53
N GLY A 23 0.28 3.03 -12.66
CA GLY A 23 -0.44 1.76 -12.46
C GLY A 23 -1.96 1.96 -12.37
N ASN A 24 -2.72 0.91 -12.60
CA ASN A 24 -4.19 0.74 -12.73
C ASN A 24 -5.12 1.70 -11.93
N SER A 25 -4.82 3.00 -11.85
CA SER A 25 -5.69 3.98 -11.19
C SER A 25 -6.92 4.25 -12.05
N VAL A 26 -8.08 4.33 -11.42
CA VAL A 26 -9.37 4.66 -12.02
C VAL A 26 -9.93 5.86 -11.29
N SER A 27 -10.22 6.96 -12.01
CA SER A 27 -10.88 8.16 -11.48
C SER A 27 -12.39 8.05 -11.60
N ILE A 28 -13.12 8.70 -10.68
CA ILE A 28 -14.59 8.68 -10.68
C ILE A 28 -15.13 9.52 -11.83
N ASP A 29 -15.98 8.92 -12.66
CA ASP A 29 -16.78 9.67 -13.62
C ASP A 29 -17.62 10.72 -12.87
N PRO A 30 -17.54 12.02 -13.24
CA PRO A 30 -18.31 13.08 -12.62
C PRO A 30 -19.81 12.78 -12.49
N ALA A 31 -20.42 12.10 -13.48
CA ALA A 31 -21.82 11.71 -13.46
C ALA A 31 -22.16 10.68 -12.37
N ARG A 32 -21.14 9.93 -11.89
CA ARG A 32 -21.31 8.85 -10.92
C ARG A 32 -20.83 9.20 -9.50
N ARG A 33 -20.35 10.41 -9.24
CA ARG A 33 -19.84 10.85 -7.92
C ARG A 33 -20.86 10.63 -6.79
N GLY A 34 -22.16 10.78 -7.10
CA GLY A 34 -23.23 10.52 -6.14
C GLY A 34 -23.25 9.10 -5.56
N GLU A 35 -22.65 8.12 -6.25
CA GLU A 35 -22.57 6.75 -5.77
C GLU A 35 -21.54 6.58 -4.63
N ALA A 36 -20.55 7.48 -4.53
CA ALA A 36 -19.61 7.52 -3.41
C ALA A 36 -20.17 8.20 -2.15
N SER A 37 -21.43 8.67 -2.14
CA SER A 37 -22.03 9.32 -0.98
C SER A 37 -22.40 8.37 0.16
N LYS A 38 -22.59 7.07 -0.13
CA LYS A 38 -22.90 6.03 0.85
C LYS A 38 -22.09 4.78 0.55
N ILE A 39 -21.06 4.53 1.34
CA ILE A 39 -20.08 3.46 1.13
C ILE A 39 -20.26 2.37 2.20
N ARG A 40 -20.22 1.10 1.79
CA ARG A 40 -19.94 -0.03 2.66
C ARG A 40 -18.46 -0.41 2.51
N ILE A 41 -17.76 -0.60 3.61
CA ILE A 41 -16.41 -1.15 3.58
C ILE A 41 -16.51 -2.67 3.66
N GLU A 42 -15.85 -3.38 2.74
CA GLU A 42 -15.83 -4.84 2.73
C GLU A 42 -15.18 -5.38 4.01
N ARG A 43 -15.76 -6.48 4.56
CA ARG A 43 -15.28 -7.03 5.82
C ARG A 43 -13.93 -7.71 5.71
N GLN A 44 -13.67 -8.35 4.59
CA GLN A 44 -12.42 -9.04 4.33
C GLN A 44 -11.45 -8.09 3.64
N VAL A 45 -10.24 -8.02 4.16
CA VAL A 45 -9.11 -7.35 3.52
C VAL A 45 -8.19 -8.43 2.98
N ALA A 46 -7.99 -8.45 1.67
CA ALA A 46 -7.08 -9.40 1.04
C ALA A 46 -5.64 -9.15 1.51
N ARG A 47 -4.93 -10.23 1.79
CA ARG A 47 -3.52 -10.20 2.23
C ARG A 47 -2.59 -10.56 1.09
N PRO A 48 -1.35 -10.09 1.08
CA PRO A 48 -0.36 -10.56 0.14
C PRO A 48 -0.05 -12.05 0.41
N GLU A 49 0.31 -12.79 -0.64
CA GLU A 49 0.71 -14.19 -0.49
C GLU A 49 1.89 -14.39 0.46
N LYS A 50 2.78 -13.40 0.51
CA LYS A 50 3.96 -13.41 1.37
C LYS A 50 4.15 -12.06 2.04
N LEU A 51 4.43 -12.11 3.33
CA LEU A 51 4.89 -10.92 4.05
C LEU A 51 6.31 -10.57 3.61
N MET A 52 6.60 -9.27 3.54
CA MET A 52 7.93 -8.78 3.23
C MET A 52 8.74 -8.65 4.54
N TYR A 53 9.92 -9.21 4.51
CA TYR A 53 10.94 -8.95 5.51
C TYR A 53 12.27 -8.77 4.80
N THR A 54 12.88 -7.62 4.97
CA THR A 54 14.22 -7.36 4.43
C THR A 54 15.14 -7.10 5.61
N ASP A 55 16.13 -7.97 5.79
CA ASP A 55 17.19 -7.79 6.76
C ASP A 55 18.30 -6.92 6.14
N ALA A 56 18.87 -6.02 6.93
CA ALA A 56 20.00 -5.20 6.51
C ALA A 56 21.20 -6.06 6.05
N GLY A 57 21.47 -7.19 6.73
CA GLY A 57 22.51 -8.13 6.34
C GLY A 57 22.22 -8.84 5.01
N ALA A 58 20.97 -9.24 4.74
CA ALA A 58 20.57 -9.87 3.50
C ALA A 58 20.63 -8.89 2.32
N ALA A 59 20.24 -7.63 2.54
CA ALA A 59 20.36 -6.57 1.54
C ALA A 59 21.84 -6.31 1.17
N ALA A 60 22.73 -6.25 2.15
CA ALA A 60 24.17 -6.10 1.93
C ALA A 60 24.80 -7.31 1.21
N ALA A 61 24.38 -8.53 1.52
CA ALA A 61 24.89 -9.75 0.91
C ALA A 61 24.45 -9.91 -0.56
N SER A 62 23.31 -9.35 -0.95
CA SER A 62 22.80 -9.39 -2.32
C SER A 62 23.46 -8.37 -3.26
N MET A 63 24.00 -7.27 -2.74
CA MET A 63 24.61 -6.20 -3.53
C MET A 63 25.82 -6.66 -4.39
N PRO A 64 26.82 -7.39 -3.88
CA PRO A 64 27.97 -7.79 -4.67
C PRO A 64 27.60 -8.74 -5.82
N LEU A 65 26.60 -9.60 -5.64
CA LEU A 65 26.13 -10.55 -6.65
C LEU A 65 25.37 -9.85 -7.80
N ALA A 66 24.64 -8.79 -7.49
CA ALA A 66 23.95 -8.00 -8.52
C ALA A 66 24.92 -7.21 -9.40
N ILE A 67 26.07 -6.76 -8.85
CA ILE A 67 27.09 -5.98 -9.58
C ILE A 67 27.96 -6.89 -10.47
N THR A 68 28.26 -8.12 -10.01
CA THR A 68 29.24 -8.99 -10.69
C THR A 68 28.64 -10.06 -11.59
N GLY A 69 27.37 -10.41 -11.44
CA GLY A 69 26.76 -11.59 -12.05
C GLY A 69 25.68 -11.37 -13.09
N GLY A 70 25.33 -10.15 -13.45
CA GLY A 70 24.25 -9.89 -14.41
C GLY A 70 22.93 -10.55 -13.98
N LEU A 71 22.10 -10.96 -14.95
CA LEU A 71 20.75 -11.50 -14.73
C LEU A 71 20.74 -12.81 -13.90
N VAL A 72 21.78 -13.65 -14.06
CA VAL A 72 21.91 -14.92 -13.35
C VAL A 72 22.30 -14.71 -11.88
N GLY A 73 23.18 -13.74 -11.61
CA GLY A 73 23.57 -13.38 -10.24
C GLY A 73 22.43 -12.77 -9.43
N GLY A 74 21.55 -12.00 -10.09
CA GLY A 74 20.36 -11.43 -9.46
C GLY A 74 19.36 -12.49 -8.99
N LEU A 75 19.13 -13.52 -9.77
CA LEU A 75 18.22 -14.63 -9.41
C LEU A 75 18.78 -15.48 -8.25
N ALA A 76 20.09 -15.78 -8.27
CA ALA A 76 20.73 -16.53 -7.19
C ALA A 76 20.80 -15.70 -5.87
N GLY A 77 21.11 -14.42 -5.98
CA GLY A 77 21.11 -13.49 -4.83
C GLY A 77 19.74 -13.35 -4.20
N GLY A 78 18.68 -13.26 -5.01
CA GLY A 78 17.29 -13.23 -4.55
C GLY A 78 16.88 -14.49 -3.79
N ALA A 79 17.26 -15.67 -4.31
CA ALA A 79 16.94 -16.94 -3.65
C ALA A 79 17.66 -17.12 -2.30
N ILE A 80 18.92 -16.68 -2.19
CA ILE A 80 19.67 -16.71 -0.93
C ILE A 80 19.06 -15.75 0.09
N ALA A 81 18.74 -14.51 -0.32
CA ALA A 81 18.09 -13.52 0.52
C ALA A 81 16.72 -14.01 1.01
N ASP A 82 15.96 -14.68 0.16
CA ASP A 82 14.67 -15.27 0.50
C ASP A 82 14.79 -16.39 1.55
N GLY A 83 15.82 -17.23 1.46
CA GLY A 83 16.10 -18.27 2.45
C GLY A 83 16.51 -17.71 3.82
N MET A 84 17.39 -16.72 3.84
CA MET A 84 17.86 -16.07 5.08
C MET A 84 16.75 -15.32 5.83
N ASN A 85 15.70 -14.88 5.13
CA ASN A 85 14.58 -14.13 5.71
C ASN A 85 13.38 -15.00 6.10
N ALA A 86 13.40 -16.32 5.83
CA ALA A 86 12.25 -17.20 6.06
C ALA A 86 11.84 -17.24 7.52
N ASP A 87 12.79 -17.38 8.45
CA ASP A 87 12.52 -17.43 9.89
C ASP A 87 11.92 -16.12 10.41
N ASN A 88 12.46 -14.99 9.95
CA ASN A 88 11.98 -13.67 10.32
C ASN A 88 10.58 -13.39 9.75
N ARG A 89 10.27 -13.88 8.54
CA ARG A 89 8.90 -13.82 7.98
C ARG A 89 7.91 -14.63 8.82
N ASN A 90 8.26 -15.84 9.18
CA ASN A 90 7.44 -16.70 10.05
C ASN A 90 7.22 -16.06 11.43
N GLU A 91 8.21 -15.32 11.93
CA GLU A 91 8.09 -14.57 13.16
C GLU A 91 7.16 -13.37 13.01
N LEU A 92 7.26 -12.63 11.90
CA LEU A 92 6.35 -11.53 11.58
C LEU A 92 4.90 -12.02 11.47
N GLU A 93 4.65 -13.17 10.85
CA GLU A 93 3.32 -13.80 10.80
C GLU A 93 2.81 -14.13 12.21
N ARG A 94 3.67 -14.67 13.08
CA ARG A 94 3.30 -14.94 14.48
C ARG A 94 3.01 -13.66 15.27
N MET A 95 3.74 -12.58 15.04
CA MET A 95 3.46 -11.28 15.67
C MET A 95 2.10 -10.73 15.22
N ILE A 96 1.79 -10.79 13.93
CA ILE A 96 0.49 -10.35 13.42
C ILE A 96 -0.63 -11.19 14.06
N ALA A 97 -0.50 -12.51 14.06
CA ALA A 97 -1.51 -13.39 14.63
C ALA A 97 -1.69 -13.18 16.14
N GLY A 98 -0.59 -12.94 16.86
CA GLY A 98 -0.60 -12.76 18.31
C GLY A 98 -1.08 -11.39 18.78
N THR A 99 -0.93 -10.34 17.97
CA THR A 99 -1.27 -8.96 18.40
C THR A 99 -2.60 -8.47 17.87
N VAL A 100 -2.89 -8.69 16.59
CA VAL A 100 -4.10 -8.17 15.93
C VAL A 100 -5.02 -9.29 15.44
N GLY A 101 -4.57 -10.53 15.46
CA GLY A 101 -5.29 -11.72 14.97
C GLY A 101 -5.54 -11.66 13.46
N ASP A 102 -6.18 -10.60 12.99
CA ASP A 102 -6.43 -10.29 11.59
C ASP A 102 -5.78 -8.97 11.20
N ALA A 103 -4.74 -9.00 10.37
CA ALA A 103 -4.05 -7.81 9.87
C ALA A 103 -4.98 -6.86 9.08
N GLY A 104 -6.06 -7.38 8.51
CA GLY A 104 -7.04 -6.57 7.78
C GLY A 104 -7.92 -5.72 8.68
N LYS A 105 -8.11 -6.12 9.95
CA LYS A 105 -8.95 -5.39 10.90
C LYS A 105 -8.45 -3.96 11.15
N PRO A 106 -7.17 -3.72 11.51
CA PRO A 106 -6.64 -2.37 11.71
C PRO A 106 -6.83 -1.46 10.49
N LEU A 107 -6.56 -1.97 9.28
CA LEU A 107 -6.69 -1.19 8.06
C LEU A 107 -8.16 -0.79 7.80
N ARG A 108 -9.10 -1.72 7.96
CA ARG A 108 -10.53 -1.45 7.78
C ARG A 108 -11.04 -0.42 8.79
N GLU A 109 -10.68 -0.54 10.06
CA GLU A 109 -11.09 0.38 11.12
C GLU A 109 -10.49 1.77 10.92
N ALA A 110 -9.22 1.83 10.51
CA ALA A 110 -8.54 3.07 10.16
C ALA A 110 -9.20 3.77 8.98
N MET A 111 -9.51 3.04 7.90
CA MET A 111 -10.21 3.59 6.73
C MET A 111 -11.60 4.10 7.10
N ALA A 112 -12.36 3.35 7.89
CA ALA A 112 -13.67 3.80 8.38
C ALA A 112 -13.56 5.11 9.18
N THR A 113 -12.55 5.22 10.02
CA THR A 113 -12.28 6.41 10.83
C THR A 113 -11.89 7.60 9.95
N ALA A 114 -10.97 7.39 8.98
CA ALA A 114 -10.53 8.42 8.05
C ALA A 114 -11.70 8.97 7.23
N LEU A 115 -12.52 8.12 6.62
CA LEU A 115 -13.68 8.53 5.83
C LEU A 115 -14.71 9.30 6.66
N LYS A 116 -15.00 8.88 7.89
CA LYS A 116 -15.91 9.60 8.81
C LYS A 116 -15.37 10.99 9.15
N ARG A 117 -14.05 11.11 9.37
CA ARG A 117 -13.40 12.40 9.68
C ARG A 117 -13.48 13.38 8.52
N LYS A 118 -13.29 12.90 7.27
CA LYS A 118 -13.31 13.72 6.05
C LYS A 118 -14.73 14.21 5.67
N LYS A 119 -15.80 13.60 6.17
CA LYS A 119 -17.23 14.04 6.09
C LYS A 119 -17.79 14.20 4.67
N PHE A 120 -17.21 13.61 3.66
CA PHE A 120 -17.73 13.66 2.27
C PHE A 120 -18.59 12.46 1.91
N THR A 121 -18.57 11.41 2.73
CA THR A 121 -19.31 10.17 2.53
C THR A 121 -19.89 9.65 3.84
N THR A 122 -20.91 8.81 3.75
CA THR A 122 -21.49 8.10 4.89
C THR A 122 -21.14 6.64 4.80
N ILE A 123 -20.58 6.08 5.89
CA ILE A 123 -20.32 4.66 5.99
C ILE A 123 -21.56 3.97 6.55
N THR A 124 -22.08 2.97 5.82
CA THR A 124 -23.29 2.25 6.18
C THR A 124 -23.26 0.82 5.66
N GLU A 125 -23.83 -0.12 6.43
CA GLU A 125 -24.02 -1.50 5.97
C GLU A 125 -25.29 -1.63 5.10
N ALA A 126 -26.35 -0.88 5.47
CA ALA A 126 -27.62 -0.90 4.78
C ALA A 126 -27.77 0.30 3.84
N GLY A 127 -28.19 0.04 2.60
CA GLY A 127 -28.44 1.08 1.61
C GLY A 127 -27.17 1.75 1.07
N ALA A 128 -26.03 1.08 1.16
CA ALA A 128 -24.81 1.51 0.49
C ALA A 128 -25.03 1.56 -1.02
N ARG A 129 -24.46 2.56 -1.68
CA ARG A 129 -24.48 2.73 -3.14
C ARG A 129 -23.25 2.12 -3.80
N SER A 130 -22.18 1.96 -3.02
CA SER A 130 -20.93 1.37 -3.48
C SER A 130 -20.22 0.63 -2.35
N ILE A 131 -19.29 -0.23 -2.73
CA ILE A 131 -18.49 -1.07 -1.84
C ILE A 131 -17.03 -0.67 -1.98
N LEU A 132 -16.38 -0.34 -0.87
CA LEU A 132 -14.95 -0.09 -0.80
C LEU A 132 -14.25 -1.38 -0.38
N THR A 133 -13.43 -1.93 -1.25
CA THR A 133 -12.57 -3.07 -1.00
C THR A 133 -11.14 -2.58 -0.76
N LEU A 134 -10.49 -3.15 0.25
CA LEU A 134 -9.10 -2.88 0.59
C LEU A 134 -8.27 -4.14 0.40
N GLU A 135 -7.09 -4.00 -0.16
CA GLU A 135 -6.15 -5.10 -0.37
C GLU A 135 -4.74 -4.67 0.00
N TYR A 136 -4.05 -5.48 0.81
CA TYR A 136 -2.61 -5.36 0.96
C TYR A 136 -1.92 -5.96 -0.26
N LYS A 137 -1.30 -5.14 -1.07
CA LYS A 137 -0.37 -5.61 -2.13
C LYS A 137 0.97 -5.99 -1.53
N LYS A 138 1.40 -5.26 -0.48
CA LYS A 138 2.59 -5.54 0.31
C LYS A 138 2.31 -5.23 1.79
N LEU A 139 2.91 -6.00 2.66
CA LEU A 139 2.93 -5.77 4.11
C LEU A 139 4.22 -6.38 4.66
N GLY A 140 4.94 -5.63 5.48
CA GLY A 140 6.15 -6.17 6.07
C GLY A 140 6.97 -5.17 6.88
N LEU A 141 8.20 -5.57 7.15
CA LEU A 141 9.22 -4.78 7.82
C LEU A 141 10.38 -4.51 6.85
N MET A 142 10.75 -3.26 6.73
CA MET A 142 11.91 -2.84 5.92
C MET A 142 12.90 -2.05 6.77
N PRO A 143 14.21 -2.28 6.59
CA PRO A 143 15.23 -1.50 7.27
C PRO A 143 15.27 -0.07 6.71
N LEU A 144 15.56 0.91 7.57
CA LEU A 144 15.72 2.30 7.15
C LEU A 144 16.94 2.48 6.26
N THR A 145 18.00 1.75 6.51
CA THR A 145 19.23 1.75 5.69
C THR A 145 19.73 0.31 5.52
N THR A 146 20.57 0.08 4.52
CA THR A 146 21.17 -1.22 4.24
C THR A 146 21.98 -1.81 5.41
N PHE A 147 22.39 -0.98 6.35
CA PHE A 147 23.24 -1.38 7.50
C PHE A 147 22.56 -1.14 8.85
N SER A 148 21.33 -0.67 8.88
CA SER A 148 20.60 -0.41 10.11
C SER A 148 19.82 -1.65 10.54
N GLY A 149 19.91 -2.00 11.84
CA GLY A 149 18.97 -2.94 12.46
C GLY A 149 17.59 -2.32 12.76
N GLU A 150 17.45 -1.02 12.53
CA GLU A 150 16.20 -0.28 12.69
C GLU A 150 15.30 -0.49 11.49
N MET A 151 14.06 -0.81 11.76
CA MET A 151 13.05 -1.16 10.78
C MET A 151 11.81 -0.32 10.94
N GLN A 152 11.05 -0.22 9.86
CA GLN A 152 9.74 0.42 9.84
C GLN A 152 8.73 -0.53 9.21
N ILE A 153 7.49 -0.51 9.71
CA ILE A 153 6.39 -1.22 9.06
C ILE A 153 6.08 -0.51 7.75
N THR A 154 6.16 -1.27 6.66
CA THR A 154 5.80 -0.79 5.32
C THR A 154 4.63 -1.57 4.77
N MET A 155 3.78 -0.89 4.03
CA MET A 155 2.65 -1.52 3.35
C MET A 155 2.35 -0.81 2.04
N GLU A 156 1.89 -1.57 1.07
CA GLU A 156 1.23 -1.05 -0.12
C GLU A 156 -0.22 -1.51 -0.09
N VAL A 157 -1.15 -0.56 -0.12
CA VAL A 157 -2.58 -0.82 -0.06
C VAL A 157 -3.23 -0.34 -1.34
N GLU A 158 -3.99 -1.23 -1.99
CA GLU A 158 -4.92 -0.87 -3.06
C GLU A 158 -6.32 -0.69 -2.46
N ALA A 159 -6.97 0.40 -2.82
CA ALA A 159 -8.35 0.68 -2.49
C ALA A 159 -9.18 0.76 -3.76
N THR A 160 -10.26 -0.02 -3.84
CA THR A 160 -11.16 -0.07 -4.99
C THR A 160 -12.59 0.21 -4.55
N LEU A 161 -13.22 1.24 -5.13
CA LEU A 161 -14.63 1.55 -4.94
C LEU A 161 -15.42 1.00 -6.12
N THR A 162 -16.37 0.10 -5.84
CA THR A 162 -17.20 -0.55 -6.85
C THR A 162 -18.66 -0.21 -6.62
N ALA A 163 -19.37 0.20 -7.64
CA ALA A 163 -20.81 0.43 -7.59
C ALA A 163 -21.60 -0.88 -7.43
N ASN A 164 -22.87 -0.79 -7.08
CA ASN A 164 -23.73 -1.97 -6.93
C ASN A 164 -23.98 -2.74 -8.24
N ASP A 165 -23.76 -2.11 -9.39
CA ASP A 165 -23.81 -2.75 -10.70
C ASP A 165 -22.52 -3.48 -11.10
N GLY A 166 -21.51 -3.49 -10.23
CA GLY A 166 -20.21 -4.11 -10.46
C GLY A 166 -19.19 -3.21 -11.18
N THR A 167 -19.56 -2.00 -11.56
CA THR A 167 -18.62 -1.07 -12.20
C THR A 167 -17.61 -0.54 -11.19
N VAL A 168 -16.32 -0.58 -11.52
CA VAL A 168 -15.27 0.08 -10.73
C VAL A 168 -15.40 1.57 -10.94
N LEU A 169 -15.74 2.29 -9.85
CA LEU A 169 -15.86 3.75 -9.85
C LEU A 169 -14.50 4.42 -9.64
N TRP A 170 -13.71 3.87 -8.75
CA TRP A 170 -12.41 4.41 -8.37
C TRP A 170 -11.48 3.30 -7.94
N ARG A 171 -10.21 3.46 -8.26
CA ARG A 171 -9.13 2.59 -7.79
C ARG A 171 -7.85 3.40 -7.66
N THR A 172 -7.17 3.21 -6.56
CA THR A 172 -5.82 3.74 -6.36
C THR A 172 -5.03 2.84 -5.43
N SER A 173 -3.73 2.99 -5.44
CA SER A 173 -2.85 2.37 -4.47
C SER A 173 -1.96 3.40 -3.80
N TYR A 174 -1.59 3.13 -2.56
CA TYR A 174 -0.63 3.92 -1.82
C TYR A 174 0.38 3.01 -1.12
N SER A 175 1.66 3.36 -1.25
CA SER A 175 2.76 2.66 -0.57
C SER A 175 3.34 3.56 0.51
N SER A 176 3.46 3.05 1.75
CA SER A 176 4.18 3.75 2.78
C SER A 176 5.69 3.75 2.47
N ASP A 177 6.30 4.92 2.59
CA ASP A 177 7.75 5.07 2.48
C ASP A 177 8.42 4.60 3.79
N PRO A 178 9.44 3.72 3.75
CA PRO A 178 10.19 3.31 4.93
C PRO A 178 10.98 4.44 5.60
N HIS A 179 11.06 5.64 5.01
CA HIS A 179 11.70 6.82 5.58
C HIS A 179 10.71 7.85 6.12
N ASN A 180 9.50 7.42 6.46
CA ASN A 180 8.48 8.32 6.99
C ASN A 180 8.72 8.62 8.48
N ASP A 181 9.12 9.85 8.78
CA ASP A 181 9.40 10.32 10.15
C ASP A 181 8.17 10.30 11.09
N GLN A 182 6.96 10.15 10.54
CA GLN A 182 5.74 10.06 11.34
C GLN A 182 5.44 8.64 11.83
N LEU A 183 6.12 7.64 11.29
CA LEU A 183 5.93 6.24 11.65
C LEU A 183 7.04 5.76 12.58
N ALA A 184 6.70 4.83 13.48
CA ALA A 184 7.63 4.30 14.44
C ALA A 184 8.76 3.52 13.77
N VAL A 185 9.95 3.71 14.30
CA VAL A 185 11.16 2.98 13.93
C VAL A 185 11.54 2.09 15.10
N ARG A 186 11.76 0.80 14.85
CA ARG A 186 12.07 -0.20 15.86
C ARG A 186 13.07 -1.23 15.35
N THR A 187 13.75 -1.86 16.28
CA THR A 187 14.51 -3.08 16.01
C THR A 187 13.62 -4.32 16.15
N MET A 188 14.03 -5.42 15.53
CA MET A 188 13.33 -6.69 15.71
C MET A 188 13.34 -7.16 17.16
N ASP A 189 14.41 -6.87 17.91
CA ASP A 189 14.53 -7.24 19.32
C ASP A 189 13.56 -6.46 20.21
N GLU A 190 13.26 -5.20 19.90
CA GLU A 190 12.23 -4.43 20.61
C GLU A 190 10.84 -5.05 20.38
N TYR A 191 10.52 -5.46 19.16
CA TYR A 191 9.26 -6.16 18.88
C TYR A 191 9.18 -7.53 19.56
N ARG A 192 10.30 -8.27 19.65
CA ARG A 192 10.39 -9.53 20.41
C ARG A 192 10.16 -9.33 21.89
N ALA A 193 10.79 -8.31 22.46
CA ALA A 193 10.66 -7.99 23.88
C ALA A 193 9.24 -7.51 24.25
N GLN A 194 8.57 -6.81 23.35
CA GLN A 194 7.25 -6.23 23.57
C GLN A 194 6.38 -6.37 22.33
N THR A 195 5.78 -7.55 22.12
CA THR A 195 4.96 -7.83 20.93
C THR A 195 3.79 -6.88 20.73
N ALA A 196 3.25 -6.28 21.82
CA ALA A 196 2.19 -5.27 21.73
C ALA A 196 2.62 -4.00 20.98
N LEU A 197 3.93 -3.68 20.91
CA LEU A 197 4.44 -2.56 20.13
C LEU A 197 4.18 -2.76 18.64
N PHE A 198 4.37 -3.98 18.14
CA PHE A 198 4.10 -4.27 16.72
C PHE A 198 2.65 -3.97 16.35
N GLY A 199 1.69 -4.42 17.16
CA GLY A 199 0.27 -4.14 16.91
C GLY A 199 -0.02 -2.63 16.88
N LYS A 200 0.50 -1.88 17.86
CA LYS A 200 0.35 -0.43 17.94
C LYS A 200 0.95 0.30 16.73
N ASP A 201 2.15 -0.10 16.31
CA ASP A 201 2.84 0.52 15.18
C ASP A 201 2.17 0.15 13.85
N LEU A 202 1.62 -1.07 13.73
CA LEU A 202 0.78 -1.48 12.59
C LEU A 202 -0.50 -0.64 12.50
N GLU A 203 -1.20 -0.43 13.62
CA GLU A 203 -2.39 0.42 13.68
C GLU A 203 -2.07 1.86 13.27
N ALA A 204 -0.95 2.42 13.73
CA ALA A 204 -0.50 3.76 13.36
C ALA A 204 -0.20 3.87 11.86
N THR A 205 0.47 2.87 11.27
CA THR A 205 0.77 2.83 9.84
C THR A 205 -0.52 2.68 9.01
N CYS A 206 -1.46 1.83 9.45
CA CYS A 206 -2.79 1.71 8.83
C CYS A 206 -3.55 3.05 8.89
N ALA A 207 -3.51 3.75 10.01
CA ALA A 207 -4.18 5.04 10.16
C ALA A 207 -3.61 6.09 9.20
N TRP A 208 -2.30 6.16 9.08
CA TRP A 208 -1.61 7.08 8.18
C TRP A 208 -1.93 6.79 6.70
N VAL A 209 -1.79 5.54 6.25
CA VAL A 209 -2.11 5.13 4.88
C VAL A 209 -3.59 5.39 4.55
N SER A 210 -4.49 5.05 5.48
CA SER A 210 -5.93 5.26 5.30
C SER A 210 -6.30 6.72 5.17
N ASP A 211 -5.60 7.62 5.87
CA ASP A 211 -5.86 9.05 5.77
C ASP A 211 -5.53 9.60 4.39
N ILE A 212 -4.42 9.17 3.82
CA ILE A 212 -4.00 9.55 2.46
C ILE A 212 -4.98 8.99 1.41
N LEU A 213 -5.33 7.70 1.51
CA LEU A 213 -6.30 7.09 0.59
C LEU A 213 -7.68 7.77 0.67
N ALA A 214 -8.11 8.18 1.87
CA ALA A 214 -9.35 8.91 2.06
C ALA A 214 -9.28 10.33 1.47
N ASP A 215 -8.12 11.00 1.50
CA ASP A 215 -7.92 12.27 0.80
C ASP A 215 -7.98 12.10 -0.71
N TYR A 216 -7.34 11.08 -1.27
CA TYR A 216 -7.43 10.80 -2.69
C TYR A 216 -8.88 10.56 -3.14
N LEU A 217 -9.65 9.76 -2.38
CA LEU A 217 -11.06 9.57 -2.69
C LEU A 217 -11.88 10.86 -2.54
N LYS A 218 -11.59 11.68 -1.52
CA LYS A 218 -12.25 12.97 -1.32
C LYS A 218 -12.04 13.89 -2.52
N TRP A 219 -10.84 14.00 -3.06
CA TRP A 219 -10.53 14.85 -4.23
C TRP A 219 -11.31 14.42 -5.47
N GLU A 220 -11.58 13.13 -5.63
CA GLU A 220 -12.39 12.61 -6.74
C GLU A 220 -13.91 12.90 -6.58
N VAL A 221 -14.40 12.95 -5.34
CA VAL A 221 -15.83 13.11 -5.02
C VAL A 221 -16.23 14.57 -4.88
N VAL A 222 -15.39 15.37 -4.20
CA VAL A 222 -15.65 16.77 -3.89
C VAL A 222 -15.03 17.66 -4.96
N VAL A 223 -15.84 18.30 -5.77
CA VAL A 223 -15.39 19.39 -6.66
C VAL A 223 -15.32 20.64 -5.81
N GLU A 224 -14.14 21.18 -5.64
CA GLU A 224 -14.01 22.57 -5.16
C GLU A 224 -14.43 23.49 -6.31
N GLU A 225 -15.59 24.16 -6.13
CA GLU A 225 -16.07 25.21 -7.04
C GLU A 225 -15.22 26.48 -6.90
#